data_b4925a26c0784727e4d8b715e737b212
#
_entry.id   b4925a26c0784727e4d8b715e737b212
#
_cell.length_a   1.000
_cell.length_b   1.000
_cell.length_c   1.000
_cell.angle_alpha   90.00
_cell.angle_beta   90.00
_cell.angle_gamma   90.00
#
_symmetry.space_group_name_H-M   'P 1'
#
loop_
_entity.id
_entity.type
_entity.pdbx_description
1 polymer ?
#
loop_
_entity_poly.entity_id
_entity_poly.type
_entity_poly.pdbx_seq_one_letter_code
_entity_poly.pdbx_strand_id
1 'polypeptide(L)'
;MTRTRDSTNPRVRLIWDEQLSHAVPRALRELGFNTTHVGAEADGAPPRSSSDIEVIEFAQRTDQVIVTSNHDMMLLCDEAGQRFVWIDPRGRQFRREQQVLLCFQQIRAWEEILETGQCVHAFRTKAVPIDSAEAARLAMRRFRALRRKQRTSARRPVEPSLTAIADWGSRETWDDAAE
;
A
#
# COMPACT_ATOMS: atom_id res chain seq x y z
N MET A 1 -0.52 -41.94 -11.68
CA MET A 1 -1.83 -41.24 -11.66
C MET A 1 -1.57 -39.77 -11.41
N THR A 2 -1.48 -39.00 -12.48
CA THR A 2 -1.27 -37.53 -12.43
C THR A 2 -2.65 -36.90 -12.13
N ARG A 3 -2.81 -36.39 -10.93
CA ARG A 3 -3.97 -35.58 -10.55
C ARG A 3 -3.97 -34.33 -11.43
N THR A 4 -4.86 -34.26 -12.39
CA THR A 4 -5.20 -33.03 -13.11
C THR A 4 -5.63 -32.00 -12.07
N ARG A 5 -4.78 -30.99 -11.83
CA ARG A 5 -5.07 -29.89 -10.93
C ARG A 5 -6.20 -29.08 -11.56
N ASP A 6 -7.36 -29.13 -10.93
CA ASP A 6 -8.49 -28.26 -11.25
C ASP A 6 -8.08 -26.82 -10.91
N SER A 7 -7.68 -26.05 -11.95
CA SER A 7 -7.02 -24.75 -11.82
C SER A 7 -8.00 -23.60 -11.58
N THR A 8 -9.26 -23.89 -11.30
CA THR A 8 -10.34 -22.89 -11.26
C THR A 8 -10.70 -22.41 -9.85
N ASN A 9 -10.21 -23.08 -8.78
CA ASN A 9 -10.54 -22.64 -7.43
C ASN A 9 -9.37 -21.83 -6.84
N PRO A 10 -9.55 -20.54 -6.50
CA PRO A 10 -8.52 -19.74 -5.87
C PRO A 10 -8.19 -20.33 -4.50
N ARG A 11 -6.92 -20.66 -4.28
CA ARG A 11 -6.44 -21.36 -3.09
C ARG A 11 -6.16 -20.43 -1.94
N VAL A 12 -5.96 -19.16 -2.22
CA VAL A 12 -5.59 -18.15 -1.26
C VAL A 12 -6.71 -17.11 -1.15
N ARG A 13 -7.06 -16.77 0.08
CA ARG A 13 -8.01 -15.71 0.38
C ARG A 13 -7.23 -14.45 0.70
N LEU A 14 -7.61 -13.32 0.08
CA LEU A 14 -6.90 -12.05 0.23
C LEU A 14 -7.79 -11.00 0.89
N ILE A 15 -7.23 -10.21 1.80
CA ILE A 15 -7.84 -8.97 2.29
C ILE A 15 -6.96 -7.77 1.94
N TRP A 16 -7.56 -6.76 1.33
CA TRP A 16 -6.88 -5.56 0.85
C TRP A 16 -6.98 -4.45 1.89
N ASP A 17 -5.83 -3.90 2.23
CA ASP A 17 -5.70 -2.73 3.09
C ASP A 17 -6.44 -1.52 2.48
N GLU A 18 -7.03 -0.67 3.33
CA GLU A 18 -7.83 0.50 2.91
C GLU A 18 -7.05 1.52 2.06
N GLN A 19 -5.72 1.56 2.19
CA GLN A 19 -4.85 2.44 1.40
C GLN A 19 -4.74 2.02 -0.07
N LEU A 20 -5.14 0.81 -0.40
CA LEU A 20 -5.15 0.29 -1.76
C LEU A 20 -6.52 0.52 -2.42
N SER A 21 -6.53 0.51 -3.75
CA SER A 21 -7.77 0.73 -4.49
C SER A 21 -8.76 -0.42 -4.32
N HIS A 22 -9.96 -0.14 -3.83
CA HIS A 22 -11.07 -1.11 -3.72
C HIS A 22 -11.55 -1.68 -5.07
N ALA A 23 -11.15 -1.05 -6.18
CA ALA A 23 -11.47 -1.55 -7.52
C ALA A 23 -10.70 -2.84 -7.85
N VAL A 24 -9.53 -3.05 -7.25
CA VAL A 24 -8.71 -4.24 -7.49
C VAL A 24 -9.40 -5.50 -6.97
N PRO A 25 -9.78 -5.61 -5.68
CA PRO A 25 -10.48 -6.79 -5.18
C PRO A 25 -11.83 -7.00 -5.88
N ARG A 26 -12.53 -5.94 -6.30
CA ARG A 26 -13.74 -6.07 -7.09
C ARG A 26 -13.47 -6.76 -8.44
N ALA A 27 -12.48 -6.29 -9.20
CA ALA A 27 -12.11 -6.88 -10.47
C ALA A 27 -11.62 -8.34 -10.34
N LEU A 28 -10.86 -8.63 -9.27
CA LEU A 28 -10.40 -9.99 -9.00
C LEU A 28 -11.55 -10.93 -8.64
N ARG A 29 -12.59 -10.48 -7.92
CA ARG A 29 -13.79 -11.28 -7.62
C ARG A 29 -14.55 -11.65 -8.90
N GLU A 30 -14.66 -10.73 -9.84
CA GLU A 30 -15.29 -11.00 -11.16
C GLU A 30 -14.57 -12.12 -11.93
N LEU A 31 -13.28 -12.34 -11.62
CA LEU A 31 -12.47 -13.45 -12.16
C LEU A 31 -12.47 -14.70 -11.27
N GLY A 32 -13.28 -14.72 -10.21
CA GLY A 32 -13.40 -15.87 -9.32
C GLY A 32 -12.36 -15.93 -8.18
N PHE A 33 -11.54 -14.89 -7.97
CA PHE A 33 -10.61 -14.86 -6.83
C PHE A 33 -11.35 -14.54 -5.52
N ASN A 34 -10.98 -15.24 -4.44
CA ASN A 34 -11.54 -15.00 -3.12
C ASN A 34 -10.81 -13.81 -2.46
N THR A 35 -11.44 -12.64 -2.51
CA THR A 35 -10.79 -11.41 -2.06
C THR A 35 -11.81 -10.42 -1.48
N THR A 36 -11.43 -9.77 -0.38
CA THR A 36 -12.20 -8.73 0.30
C THR A 36 -11.35 -7.44 0.41
N HIS A 37 -11.94 -6.39 0.94
CA HIS A 37 -11.26 -5.10 1.15
C HIS A 37 -11.71 -4.53 2.49
N VAL A 38 -10.81 -3.95 3.26
CA VAL A 38 -11.15 -3.20 4.48
C VAL A 38 -12.15 -2.09 4.13
N GLY A 39 -13.28 -2.06 4.85
CA GLY A 39 -14.41 -1.19 4.53
C GLY A 39 -15.49 -1.82 3.64
N ALA A 40 -15.34 -3.09 3.25
CA ALA A 40 -16.40 -3.87 2.58
C ALA A 40 -17.25 -4.60 3.62
N GLU A 41 -17.95 -3.86 4.47
CA GLU A 41 -18.72 -4.38 5.62
C GLU A 41 -19.81 -5.37 5.19
N ALA A 42 -20.41 -5.15 4.02
CA ALA A 42 -21.41 -6.07 3.45
C ALA A 42 -20.82 -7.47 3.16
N ASP A 43 -19.49 -7.57 2.98
CA ASP A 43 -18.76 -8.82 2.79
C ASP A 43 -18.19 -9.36 4.13
N GLY A 44 -18.59 -8.77 5.27
CA GLY A 44 -18.11 -9.12 6.59
C GLY A 44 -16.67 -8.65 6.90
N ALA A 45 -16.08 -7.81 6.07
CA ALA A 45 -14.75 -7.25 6.29
C ALA A 45 -14.77 -6.19 7.41
N PRO A 46 -13.62 -5.88 8.04
CA PRO A 46 -13.51 -4.80 9.00
C PRO A 46 -13.96 -3.47 8.40
N PRO A 47 -14.62 -2.60 9.19
CA PRO A 47 -15.02 -1.28 8.74
C PRO A 47 -13.81 -0.42 8.34
N ARG A 48 -14.06 0.66 7.60
CA ARG A 48 -13.04 1.65 7.31
C ARG A 48 -12.50 2.24 8.61
N SER A 49 -11.23 2.57 8.60
CA SER A 49 -10.54 3.11 9.78
C SER A 49 -10.40 2.13 10.95
N SER A 50 -10.63 0.83 10.73
CA SER A 50 -10.19 -0.19 11.67
C SER A 50 -8.68 -0.09 11.87
N SER A 51 -8.23 -0.30 13.09
CA SER A 51 -6.79 -0.34 13.38
C SER A 51 -6.10 -1.50 12.63
N ASP A 52 -4.82 -1.35 12.34
CA ASP A 52 -4.02 -2.39 11.70
C ASP A 52 -4.11 -3.73 12.48
N ILE A 53 -4.19 -3.67 13.81
CA ILE A 53 -4.34 -4.84 14.68
C ILE A 53 -5.67 -5.55 14.43
N GLU A 54 -6.78 -4.81 14.36
CA GLU A 54 -8.10 -5.39 14.08
C GLU A 54 -8.16 -6.05 12.70
N VAL A 55 -7.49 -5.45 11.72
CA VAL A 55 -7.37 -6.04 10.37
C VAL A 55 -6.57 -7.34 10.39
N ILE A 56 -5.48 -7.39 11.16
CA ILE A 56 -4.64 -8.60 11.32
C ILE A 56 -5.44 -9.70 12.03
N GLU A 57 -6.11 -9.40 13.13
CA GLU A 57 -6.95 -10.37 13.87
C GLU A 57 -8.08 -10.91 12.98
N PHE A 58 -8.69 -10.05 12.18
CA PHE A 58 -9.70 -10.49 11.22
C PHE A 58 -9.09 -11.43 10.17
N ALA A 59 -7.93 -11.07 9.59
CA ALA A 59 -7.26 -11.88 8.60
C ALA A 59 -6.88 -13.27 9.15
N GLN A 60 -6.38 -13.33 10.38
CA GLN A 60 -6.06 -14.59 11.07
C GLN A 60 -7.29 -15.44 11.28
N ARG A 61 -8.37 -14.86 11.83
CA ARG A 61 -9.62 -15.57 12.11
C ARG A 61 -10.28 -16.12 10.85
N THR A 62 -10.11 -15.46 9.71
CA THR A 62 -10.75 -15.81 8.43
C THR A 62 -9.80 -16.52 7.46
N ASP A 63 -8.57 -16.83 7.88
CA ASP A 63 -7.50 -17.42 7.06
C ASP A 63 -7.27 -16.63 5.75
N GLN A 64 -7.07 -15.33 5.89
CA GLN A 64 -6.79 -14.44 4.77
C GLN A 64 -5.36 -13.92 4.82
N VAL A 65 -4.79 -13.62 3.65
CA VAL A 65 -3.49 -12.97 3.50
C VAL A 65 -3.72 -11.48 3.28
N ILE A 66 -3.01 -10.63 4.01
CA ILE A 66 -3.14 -9.17 3.91
C ILE A 66 -2.37 -8.67 2.69
N VAL A 67 -3.03 -7.86 1.85
CA VAL A 67 -2.36 -7.15 0.75
C VAL A 67 -2.22 -5.68 1.14
N THR A 68 -0.99 -5.20 1.26
CA THR A 68 -0.71 -3.84 1.73
C THR A 68 0.47 -3.20 1.01
N SER A 69 0.54 -1.87 1.04
CA SER A 69 1.73 -1.08 0.70
C SER A 69 2.28 -0.33 1.93
N ASN A 70 1.63 -0.48 3.08
CA ASN A 70 1.99 0.18 4.33
C ASN A 70 3.11 -0.56 5.05
N HIS A 71 4.18 0.18 5.41
CA HIS A 71 5.32 -0.39 6.13
C HIS A 71 4.98 -0.73 7.59
N ASP A 72 4.11 0.04 8.23
CA ASP A 72 3.71 -0.20 9.62
C ASP A 72 2.88 -1.48 9.72
N MET A 73 1.94 -1.68 8.79
CA MET A 73 1.18 -2.93 8.67
C MET A 73 2.09 -4.16 8.53
N MET A 74 3.18 -4.06 7.74
CA MET A 74 4.11 -5.18 7.58
C MET A 74 4.88 -5.51 8.87
N LEU A 75 5.25 -4.50 9.68
CA LEU A 75 5.89 -4.72 10.97
C LEU A 75 4.96 -5.47 11.92
N LEU A 76 3.70 -5.04 11.99
CA LEU A 76 2.68 -5.70 12.82
C LEU A 76 2.35 -7.11 12.31
N CYS A 77 2.33 -7.33 10.99
CA CYS A 77 2.18 -8.66 10.42
C CYS A 77 3.32 -9.60 10.82
N ASP A 78 4.58 -9.12 10.82
CA ASP A 78 5.73 -9.92 11.27
C ASP A 78 5.60 -10.29 12.74
N GLU A 79 5.26 -9.33 13.61
CA GLU A 79 5.05 -9.58 15.04
C GLU A 79 3.93 -10.59 15.32
N ALA A 80 2.86 -10.54 14.52
CA ALA A 80 1.69 -11.42 14.66
C ALA A 80 1.84 -12.76 13.91
N GLY A 81 2.91 -12.99 13.18
CA GLY A 81 3.07 -14.16 12.31
C GLY A 81 2.06 -14.22 11.16
N GLN A 82 1.52 -13.06 10.74
CA GLN A 82 0.54 -12.94 9.68
C GLN A 82 1.20 -12.88 8.31
N ARG A 83 0.74 -13.72 7.36
CA ARG A 83 1.22 -13.67 5.97
C ARG A 83 0.68 -12.44 5.25
N PHE A 84 1.50 -11.87 4.36
CA PHE A 84 1.12 -10.70 3.58
C PHE A 84 1.71 -10.71 2.16
N VAL A 85 1.09 -9.89 1.31
CA VAL A 85 1.62 -9.45 0.02
C VAL A 85 1.98 -7.97 0.16
N TRP A 86 3.25 -7.66 0.08
CA TRP A 86 3.74 -6.29 0.09
C TRP A 86 3.84 -5.74 -1.33
N ILE A 87 2.95 -4.83 -1.69
CA ILE A 87 3.03 -4.08 -2.95
C ILE A 87 4.03 -2.95 -2.77
N ASP A 88 5.18 -3.06 -3.42
CA ASP A 88 6.29 -2.11 -3.32
C ASP A 88 6.34 -1.13 -4.50
N PRO A 89 5.85 0.11 -4.32
CA PRO A 89 5.83 1.11 -5.38
C PRO A 89 7.21 1.72 -5.68
N ARG A 90 8.27 1.39 -4.92
CA ARG A 90 9.62 1.98 -5.02
C ARG A 90 9.60 3.51 -5.07
N GLY A 91 8.78 4.15 -4.22
CA GLY A 91 8.66 5.60 -4.12
C GLY A 91 7.79 6.26 -5.19
N ARG A 92 7.10 5.49 -6.02
CA ARG A 92 6.08 5.97 -6.97
C ARG A 92 4.72 5.44 -6.55
N GLN A 93 3.73 6.32 -6.40
CA GLN A 93 2.36 5.86 -6.18
C GLN A 93 1.85 5.11 -7.42
N PHE A 94 1.30 3.92 -7.19
CA PHE A 94 0.58 3.22 -8.24
C PHE A 94 -0.80 3.85 -8.43
N ARG A 95 -1.09 4.27 -9.65
CA ARG A 95 -2.46 4.63 -10.02
C ARG A 95 -3.34 3.37 -9.98
N ARG A 96 -4.64 3.57 -9.86
CA ARG A 96 -5.64 2.49 -9.79
C ARG A 96 -5.45 1.44 -10.88
N GLU A 97 -5.33 1.88 -12.13
CA GLU A 97 -5.17 1.00 -13.28
C GLU A 97 -3.87 0.19 -13.23
N GLN A 98 -2.81 0.80 -12.69
CA GLN A 98 -1.53 0.13 -12.49
C GLN A 98 -1.58 -0.94 -11.40
N GLN A 99 -2.36 -0.71 -10.34
CA GLN A 99 -2.59 -1.71 -9.30
C GLN A 99 -3.37 -2.89 -9.87
N VAL A 100 -4.45 -2.64 -10.61
CA VAL A 100 -5.24 -3.68 -11.27
C VAL A 100 -4.34 -4.50 -12.20
N LEU A 101 -3.61 -3.86 -13.11
CA LEU A 101 -2.74 -4.53 -14.07
C LEU A 101 -1.66 -5.39 -13.38
N LEU A 102 -1.01 -4.84 -12.34
CA LEU A 102 -0.02 -5.56 -11.54
C LEU A 102 -0.60 -6.86 -10.97
N CYS A 103 -1.79 -6.77 -10.38
CA CYS A 103 -2.45 -7.92 -9.77
C CYS A 103 -2.82 -8.97 -10.82
N PHE A 104 -3.42 -8.57 -11.93
CA PHE A 104 -3.73 -9.49 -13.03
C PHE A 104 -2.50 -10.25 -13.54
N GLN A 105 -1.37 -9.56 -13.64
CA GLN A 105 -0.13 -10.16 -14.14
C GLN A 105 0.52 -11.10 -13.13
N GLN A 106 0.32 -10.89 -11.84
CA GLN A 106 1.14 -11.53 -10.82
C GLN A 106 0.35 -12.39 -9.82
N ILE A 107 -0.98 -12.33 -9.80
CA ILE A 107 -1.80 -13.02 -8.78
C ILE A 107 -1.49 -14.52 -8.68
N ARG A 108 -1.22 -15.19 -9.79
CA ARG A 108 -0.87 -16.61 -9.80
C ARG A 108 0.50 -16.87 -9.17
N ALA A 109 1.48 -16.01 -9.44
CA ALA A 109 2.79 -16.09 -8.79
C ALA A 109 2.69 -15.82 -7.29
N TRP A 110 1.76 -14.94 -6.86
CA TRP A 110 1.51 -14.73 -5.44
C TRP A 110 0.94 -15.98 -4.78
N GLU A 111 -0.05 -16.64 -5.39
CA GLU A 111 -0.62 -17.88 -4.88
C GLU A 111 0.45 -18.96 -4.72
N GLU A 112 1.30 -19.15 -5.72
CA GLU A 112 2.40 -20.12 -5.68
C GLU A 112 3.37 -19.84 -4.52
N ILE A 113 3.76 -18.59 -4.32
CA ILE A 113 4.65 -18.20 -3.21
C ILE A 113 3.96 -18.40 -1.86
N LEU A 114 2.72 -17.94 -1.73
CA LEU A 114 1.95 -18.06 -0.48
C LEU A 114 1.68 -19.51 -0.09
N GLU A 115 1.53 -20.42 -1.05
CA GLU A 115 1.39 -21.86 -0.81
C GLU A 115 2.64 -22.45 -0.15
N THR A 116 3.81 -21.86 -0.33
CA THR A 116 5.06 -22.29 0.36
C THR A 116 5.14 -21.78 1.80
N GLY A 117 4.18 -20.99 2.27
CA GLY A 117 4.17 -20.37 3.59
C GLY A 117 4.96 -19.06 3.69
N GLN A 118 5.54 -18.59 2.58
CA GLN A 118 6.29 -17.34 2.52
C GLN A 118 5.38 -16.14 2.26
N CYS A 119 5.85 -14.94 2.61
CA CYS A 119 5.24 -13.69 2.19
C CYS A 119 5.66 -13.32 0.76
N VAL A 120 4.94 -12.38 0.15
CA VAL A 120 5.22 -11.92 -1.21
C VAL A 120 5.74 -10.49 -1.20
N HIS A 121 6.83 -10.24 -1.88
CA HIS A 121 7.31 -8.90 -2.22
C HIS A 121 6.99 -8.63 -3.69
N ALA A 122 5.92 -7.88 -3.93
CA ALA A 122 5.39 -7.59 -5.26
C ALA A 122 5.92 -6.25 -5.77
N PHE A 123 6.68 -6.29 -6.86
CA PHE A 123 7.14 -5.14 -7.61
C PHE A 123 6.26 -4.91 -8.84
N ARG A 124 6.50 -3.84 -9.56
CA ARG A 124 5.73 -3.50 -10.75
C ARG A 124 5.71 -4.62 -11.81
N THR A 125 6.79 -5.36 -11.97
CA THR A 125 6.98 -6.32 -13.05
C THR A 125 7.19 -7.76 -12.59
N LYS A 126 7.35 -7.99 -11.29
CA LYS A 126 7.60 -9.33 -10.72
C LYS A 126 7.18 -9.41 -9.26
N ALA A 127 6.89 -10.61 -8.82
CA ALA A 127 6.79 -10.98 -7.42
C ALA A 127 7.95 -11.90 -7.03
N VAL A 128 8.41 -11.79 -5.81
CA VAL A 128 9.42 -12.67 -5.24
C VAL A 128 9.01 -13.10 -3.83
N PRO A 129 9.36 -14.31 -3.41
CA PRO A 129 9.18 -14.69 -2.02
C PRO A 129 10.05 -13.83 -1.11
N ILE A 130 9.55 -13.57 0.09
CA ILE A 130 10.27 -12.87 1.14
C ILE A 130 9.90 -13.45 2.50
N ASP A 131 10.87 -13.58 3.38
CA ASP A 131 10.63 -13.86 4.78
C ASP A 131 10.04 -12.63 5.49
N SER A 132 9.12 -12.83 6.43
CA SER A 132 8.43 -11.71 7.09
C SER A 132 9.40 -10.83 7.87
N ALA A 133 10.36 -11.43 8.60
CA ALA A 133 11.37 -10.67 9.33
C ALA A 133 12.34 -9.93 8.39
N GLU A 134 12.62 -10.45 7.21
CA GLU A 134 13.39 -9.72 6.20
C GLU A 134 12.60 -8.54 5.66
N ALA A 135 11.32 -8.72 5.37
CA ALA A 135 10.43 -7.64 4.94
C ALA A 135 10.35 -6.54 5.99
N ALA A 136 10.16 -6.89 7.26
CA ALA A 136 10.16 -5.95 8.39
C ALA A 136 11.47 -5.15 8.48
N ARG A 137 12.62 -5.82 8.36
CA ARG A 137 13.93 -5.14 8.32
C ARG A 137 14.06 -4.16 7.14
N LEU A 138 13.53 -4.51 5.97
CA LEU A 138 13.51 -3.64 4.80
C LEU A 138 12.61 -2.43 5.03
N ALA A 139 11.41 -2.64 5.59
CA ALA A 139 10.47 -1.59 5.95
C ALA A 139 11.10 -0.58 6.91
N MET A 140 11.70 -1.06 7.99
CA MET A 140 12.40 -0.21 8.98
C MET A 140 13.54 0.60 8.37
N ARG A 141 14.34 -0.01 7.49
CA ARG A 141 15.42 0.73 6.80
C ARG A 141 14.86 1.88 5.95
N ARG A 142 13.77 1.66 5.22
CA ARG A 142 13.11 2.68 4.40
C ARG A 142 12.51 3.79 5.23
N PHE A 143 11.83 3.45 6.31
CA PHE A 143 11.27 4.41 7.24
C PHE A 143 12.33 5.35 7.83
N ARG A 144 13.47 4.79 8.27
CA ARG A 144 14.60 5.59 8.75
C ARG A 144 15.18 6.50 7.66
N ALA A 145 15.26 6.04 6.42
CA ALA A 145 15.75 6.83 5.29
C ALA A 145 14.79 8.00 4.96
N LEU A 146 13.48 7.78 5.00
CA LEU A 146 12.47 8.81 4.78
C LEU A 146 12.52 9.88 5.87
N ARG A 147 12.61 9.50 7.14
CA ARG A 147 12.77 10.44 8.27
C ARG A 147 14.04 11.28 8.15
N ARG A 148 15.15 10.71 7.69
CA ARG A 148 16.38 11.49 7.44
C ARG A 148 16.16 12.55 6.34
N LYS A 149 15.51 12.17 5.23
CA LYS A 149 15.20 13.11 4.14
C LYS A 149 14.30 14.26 4.59
N GLN A 150 13.28 13.98 5.37
CA GLN A 150 12.38 15.01 5.92
C GLN A 150 13.13 16.00 6.83
N ARG A 151 14.01 15.50 7.71
CA ARG A 151 14.83 16.35 8.58
C ARG A 151 15.80 17.22 7.82
N THR A 152 16.39 16.73 6.73
CA THR A 152 17.31 17.54 5.88
C THR A 152 16.55 18.57 5.05
N SER A 153 15.35 18.25 4.58
CA SER A 153 14.50 19.19 3.85
C SER A 153 13.96 20.31 4.75
N ALA A 154 13.59 20.00 5.99
CA ALA A 154 13.13 20.99 6.98
C ALA A 154 14.25 21.92 7.48
N ARG A 155 15.51 21.53 7.30
CA ARG A 155 16.67 22.35 7.67
C ARG A 155 17.20 23.23 6.53
N ARG A 156 16.68 23.12 5.31
CA ARG A 156 17.01 24.09 4.25
C ARG A 156 16.36 25.41 4.61
N PRO A 157 17.16 26.51 4.85
CA PRO A 157 16.58 27.83 4.98
C PRO A 157 15.78 28.09 3.70
N VAL A 158 14.55 28.53 3.84
CA VAL A 158 13.82 29.14 2.73
C VAL A 158 14.58 30.45 2.49
N GLU A 159 15.48 30.48 1.50
CA GLU A 159 16.02 31.75 1.04
C GLU A 159 14.81 32.57 0.60
N PRO A 160 14.58 33.75 1.21
CA PRO A 160 13.51 34.61 0.75
C PRO A 160 13.81 34.95 -0.70
N SER A 161 12.92 34.54 -1.59
CA SER A 161 13.00 34.92 -3.00
C SER A 161 13.04 36.45 -3.06
N LEU A 162 14.16 37.01 -3.47
CA LEU A 162 14.36 38.46 -3.64
C LEU A 162 13.33 39.09 -4.61
N THR A 163 12.61 38.29 -5.36
CA THR A 163 11.49 38.73 -6.20
C THR A 163 10.22 39.13 -5.43
N ALA A 164 10.06 38.71 -4.17
CA ALA A 164 8.89 39.10 -3.36
C ALA A 164 9.02 40.47 -2.72
N ILE A 165 10.24 41.08 -2.72
CA ILE A 165 10.49 42.38 -2.11
C ILE A 165 10.31 43.52 -3.14
N ALA A 166 10.37 43.24 -4.44
CA ALA A 166 10.24 44.24 -5.49
C ALA A 166 8.76 44.65 -5.76
N ASP A 167 7.79 43.91 -5.30
CA ASP A 167 6.38 44.16 -5.58
C ASP A 167 5.63 44.94 -4.48
N TRP A 168 6.32 45.27 -3.38
CA TRP A 168 5.75 46.04 -2.26
C TRP A 168 5.98 47.56 -2.38
N GLY A 169 6.78 48.01 -3.36
CA GLY A 169 7.18 49.41 -3.52
C GLY A 169 6.34 50.24 -4.50
N SER A 170 5.30 49.67 -5.14
CA SER A 170 4.61 50.37 -6.25
C SER A 170 3.10 50.59 -6.04
N ARG A 171 2.61 50.52 -4.81
CA ARG A 171 1.17 50.84 -4.51
C ARG A 171 1.03 51.85 -3.37
N GLU A 172 1.57 53.05 -3.55
CA GLU A 172 1.12 54.24 -2.83
C GLU A 172 1.12 55.41 -3.77
N THR A 173 0.05 55.57 -4.57
CA THR A 173 -0.40 56.84 -5.00
C THR A 173 -1.73 57.11 -4.31
N TRP A 174 -1.63 57.93 -3.29
CA TRP A 174 -2.80 58.59 -2.70
C TRP A 174 -3.21 59.68 -3.66
N ASP A 175 -4.32 59.50 -4.37
CA ASP A 175 -5.00 60.62 -5.02
C ASP A 175 -5.89 61.31 -3.99
N ASP A 176 -5.37 62.46 -3.50
CA ASP A 176 -6.18 63.52 -2.95
C ASP A 176 -7.06 64.09 -4.08
N ALA A 177 -8.35 64.00 -3.97
CA ALA A 177 -9.30 64.85 -4.65
C ALA A 177 -10.42 65.24 -3.69
N ALA A 178 -10.26 66.43 -3.14
CA ALA A 178 -11.35 67.22 -2.63
C ALA A 178 -12.26 67.71 -3.78
N GLU A 179 -13.59 67.59 -3.62
CA GLU A 179 -14.63 68.60 -3.74
C GLU A 179 -16.00 67.94 -3.51
#